data_b4894fcf94e1a60c971f4ba01c3e6f81
#
_entry.id   b4894fcf94e1a60c971f4ba01c3e6f81
#
_cell.length_a   1.000
_cell.length_b   1.000
_cell.length_c   1.000
_cell.angle_alpha   90.00
_cell.angle_beta   90.00
_cell.angle_gamma   90.00
#
_symmetry.space_group_name_H-M   'P 1'
#
loop_
_entity.id
_entity.type
_entity.pdbx_description
1 polymer ?
#
loop_
_entity_poly.entity_id
_entity_poly.type
_entity_poly.pdbx_seq_one_letter_code
_entity_poly.pdbx_strand_id
1 'polypeptide(L)'
;MNDGLARHTDPVTSHEAADSVNLMRSQMLVLTFARQYLGAYFTDKGLVATYRRVVETGQAELPPLSDSRIRTARLELASARLVFFAGYTTGTARRERIWTLDPALAKEE
;
A
#
# COMPACT_ATOMS: atom_id res chain seq x y z
N MET A 1 -22.64 -25.31 -3.61
CA MET A 1 -22.16 -25.16 -2.96
C MET A 1 -21.68 -25.26 -2.97
N ASN A 2 -21.83 -25.06 -3.32
CA ASN A 2 -21.23 -24.90 -2.88
C ASN A 2 -20.78 -24.77 -3.01
N ASP A 3 -21.17 -24.59 -3.32
CA ASP A 3 -20.67 -24.27 -2.97
C ASP A 3 -20.13 -24.07 -3.11
N GLY A 4 -20.43 -24.27 -3.46
CA GLY A 4 -19.89 -23.81 -3.02
C GLY A 4 -19.48 -23.63 -3.29
N LEU A 5 -19.59 -23.53 -3.54
CA LEU A 5 -19.09 -23.19 -3.12
C LEU A 5 -18.51 -23.07 -3.03
N ALA A 6 -18.79 -23.18 -3.16
CA ALA A 6 -18.18 -22.88 -2.46
C ALA A 6 -17.49 -23.05 -2.42
N ARG A 7 -17.34 -23.15 -2.47
CA ARG A 7 -16.65 -23.11 -1.88
C ARG A 7 -15.84 -23.14 -1.71
N HIS A 8 -15.88 -23.14 -1.77
CA HIS A 8 -15.22 -22.97 -1.13
C HIS A 8 -14.71 -22.80 -0.98
N THR A 9 -14.75 -22.84 -1.02
CA THR A 9 -14.62 -22.44 -0.61
C THR A 9 -14.50 -22.04 -0.53
N ASP A 10 -14.49 -21.69 -0.06
CA ASP A 10 -14.82 -21.03 0.29
C ASP A 10 -15.14 -20.41 0.42
N PRO A 11 -15.22 -20.67 1.44
CA PRO A 11 -16.26 -19.79 1.30
C PRO A 11 -16.28 -18.61 2.20
N VAL A 12 -16.21 -17.58 1.68
CA VAL A 12 -16.10 -16.27 2.25
C VAL A 12 -17.51 -15.69 2.34
N THR A 13 -17.88 -15.09 3.45
CA THR A 13 -19.16 -14.43 3.55
C THR A 13 -19.18 -13.21 2.63
N SER A 14 -20.37 -12.74 2.24
CA SER A 14 -20.46 -11.58 1.37
C SER A 14 -19.90 -10.32 2.02
N HIS A 15 -20.00 -10.20 3.34
CA HIS A 15 -19.42 -9.07 4.07
C HIS A 15 -17.90 -9.07 3.94
N GLU A 16 -17.28 -10.21 4.17
CA GLU A 16 -15.83 -10.33 4.04
C GLU A 16 -15.37 -10.08 2.62
N ALA A 17 -16.12 -10.56 1.64
CA ALA A 17 -15.80 -10.35 0.25
C ALA A 17 -15.84 -8.86 -0.11
N ALA A 18 -16.82 -8.11 0.39
CA ALA A 18 -16.92 -6.69 0.13
C ALA A 18 -15.76 -5.91 0.74
N ASP A 19 -15.39 -6.25 1.96
CA ASP A 19 -14.25 -5.62 2.63
C ASP A 19 -12.94 -5.91 1.91
N SER A 20 -12.76 -7.15 1.46
CA SER A 20 -11.58 -7.56 0.72
C SER A 20 -11.45 -6.80 -0.59
N VAL A 21 -12.56 -6.60 -1.30
CA VAL A 21 -12.56 -5.85 -2.56
C VAL A 21 -12.14 -4.40 -2.31
N ASN A 22 -12.64 -3.76 -1.25
CA ASN A 22 -12.27 -2.39 -0.93
C ASN A 22 -10.80 -2.26 -0.56
N LEU A 23 -10.29 -3.20 0.22
CA LEU A 23 -8.87 -3.21 0.57
C LEU A 23 -8.00 -3.41 -0.67
N MET A 24 -8.39 -4.34 -1.53
CA MET A 24 -7.64 -4.59 -2.77
C MET A 24 -7.59 -3.35 -3.65
N ARG A 25 -8.68 -2.60 -3.73
CA ARG A 25 -8.71 -1.37 -4.52
C ARG A 25 -7.72 -0.35 -3.98
N SER A 26 -7.71 -0.11 -2.67
CA SER A 26 -6.76 0.81 -2.04
C SER A 26 -5.33 0.34 -2.22
N GLN A 27 -5.09 -0.95 -2.09
CA GLN A 27 -3.76 -1.53 -2.31
C GLN A 27 -3.28 -1.28 -3.74
N MET A 28 -4.12 -1.54 -4.72
CA MET A 28 -3.76 -1.32 -6.12
C MET A 28 -3.50 0.15 -6.42
N LEU A 29 -4.31 1.03 -5.86
CA LEU A 29 -4.11 2.46 -6.03
C LEU A 29 -2.76 2.90 -5.47
N VAL A 30 -2.45 2.50 -4.25
CA VAL A 30 -1.20 2.88 -3.58
C VAL A 30 -0.01 2.27 -4.29
N LEU A 31 -0.09 1.01 -4.69
CA LEU A 31 0.99 0.33 -5.39
C LEU A 31 1.29 1.00 -6.74
N THR A 32 0.26 1.26 -7.52
CA THR A 32 0.41 1.91 -8.83
C THR A 32 0.96 3.31 -8.65
N PHE A 33 0.45 4.04 -7.65
CA PHE A 33 0.94 5.39 -7.35
C PHE A 33 2.42 5.36 -6.98
N ALA A 34 2.83 4.44 -6.12
CA ALA A 34 4.23 4.34 -5.71
C ALA A 34 5.15 4.05 -6.88
N ARG A 35 4.72 3.16 -7.77
CA ARG A 35 5.51 2.85 -8.97
C ARG A 35 5.70 4.06 -9.87
N GLN A 36 4.67 4.90 -9.96
CA GLN A 36 4.66 6.01 -10.89
C GLN A 36 5.31 7.27 -10.33
N TYR A 37 5.14 7.54 -9.05
CA TYR A 37 5.52 8.83 -8.45
C TYR A 37 6.64 8.76 -7.43
N LEU A 38 6.96 7.57 -6.90
CA LEU A 38 8.01 7.44 -5.90
C LEU A 38 9.22 6.74 -6.50
N GLY A 39 10.39 7.04 -5.95
CA GLY A 39 11.63 6.44 -6.45
C GLY A 39 11.86 5.05 -5.87
N ALA A 40 13.11 4.61 -5.90
CA ALA A 40 13.50 3.28 -5.43
C ALA A 40 13.17 3.08 -3.95
N TYR A 41 13.21 4.17 -3.17
CA TYR A 41 12.98 4.12 -1.74
C TYR A 41 11.97 5.19 -1.34
N PHE A 42 11.14 4.87 -0.36
CA PHE A 42 10.19 5.86 0.17
C PHE A 42 9.86 5.55 1.63
N THR A 43 9.35 6.55 2.34
CA THR A 43 8.82 6.40 3.69
C THR A 43 7.30 6.56 3.64
N ASP A 44 6.62 6.14 4.71
CA ASP A 44 5.17 6.37 4.80
C ASP A 44 4.84 7.86 4.73
N LYS A 45 5.63 8.68 5.39
CA LYS A 45 5.44 10.13 5.39
C LYS A 45 5.55 10.70 3.97
N GLY A 46 6.56 10.28 3.23
CA GLY A 46 6.76 10.71 1.86
C GLY A 46 5.65 10.24 0.93
N LEU A 47 5.20 8.99 1.11
CA LEU A 47 4.09 8.43 0.34
C LEU A 47 2.80 9.24 0.56
N VAL A 48 2.45 9.50 1.82
CA VAL A 48 1.25 10.26 2.17
C VAL A 48 1.32 11.68 1.61
N ALA A 49 2.46 12.35 1.80
CA ALA A 49 2.63 13.73 1.35
C ALA A 49 2.55 13.84 -0.17
N THR A 50 3.18 12.92 -0.87
CA THR A 50 3.18 12.94 -2.34
C THR A 50 1.79 12.63 -2.90
N TYR A 51 1.11 11.64 -2.32
CA TYR A 51 -0.23 11.29 -2.75
C TYR A 51 -1.16 12.49 -2.59
N ARG A 52 -1.12 13.13 -1.44
CA ARG A 52 -1.97 14.30 -1.15
C ARG A 52 -1.68 15.42 -2.14
N ARG A 53 -0.42 15.68 -2.44
CA ARG A 53 -0.04 16.75 -3.37
C ARG A 53 -0.56 16.48 -4.77
N VAL A 54 -0.46 15.25 -5.25
CA VAL A 54 -0.95 14.89 -6.59
C VAL A 54 -2.47 15.07 -6.66
N VAL A 55 -3.18 14.66 -5.62
CA VAL A 55 -4.64 14.85 -5.56
C VAL A 55 -4.98 16.34 -5.57
N GLU A 56 -4.31 17.14 -4.73
CA GLU A 56 -4.62 18.57 -4.57
C GLU A 56 -4.30 19.38 -5.82
N THR A 57 -3.24 19.04 -6.52
CA THR A 57 -2.85 19.77 -7.73
C THR A 57 -3.57 19.29 -8.98
N GLY A 58 -4.31 18.19 -8.89
CA GLY A 58 -4.99 17.61 -10.05
C GLY A 58 -4.06 17.05 -11.09
N GLN A 59 -2.83 16.77 -10.72
CA GLN A 59 -1.80 16.23 -11.61
C GLN A 59 -2.22 14.89 -12.19
N ALA A 60 -2.99 14.12 -11.44
CA ALA A 60 -3.58 12.87 -11.90
C ALA A 60 -4.96 12.74 -11.27
N GLU A 61 -5.84 12.02 -11.94
CA GLU A 61 -7.19 11.76 -11.40
C GLU A 61 -7.10 10.61 -10.41
N LEU A 62 -6.92 10.97 -9.14
CA LEU A 62 -6.84 10.01 -8.06
C LEU A 62 -7.93 10.30 -7.04
N PRO A 63 -8.60 9.28 -6.51
CA PRO A 63 -9.54 9.51 -5.43
C PRO A 63 -8.78 9.97 -4.18
N PRO A 64 -9.32 10.90 -3.41
CA PRO A 64 -8.67 11.28 -2.16
C PRO A 64 -8.73 10.12 -1.19
N LEU A 65 -7.61 9.87 -0.50
CA LEU A 65 -7.51 8.84 0.54
C LEU A 65 -7.00 9.51 1.81
N SER A 66 -7.49 9.05 2.95
CA SER A 66 -6.97 9.55 4.22
C SER A 66 -5.55 9.03 4.44
N ASP A 67 -4.80 9.73 5.27
CA ASP A 67 -3.44 9.31 5.63
C ASP A 67 -3.44 7.90 6.19
N SER A 68 -4.41 7.62 7.05
CA SER A 68 -4.57 6.31 7.69
C SER A 68 -4.83 5.21 6.66
N ARG A 69 -5.67 5.50 5.66
CA ARG A 69 -5.97 4.53 4.60
C ARG A 69 -4.73 4.23 3.76
N ILE A 70 -3.96 5.26 3.43
CA ILE A 70 -2.72 5.10 2.66
C ILE A 70 -1.72 4.24 3.43
N ARG A 71 -1.54 4.51 4.72
CA ARG A 71 -0.62 3.74 5.56
C ARG A 71 -1.06 2.30 5.74
N THR A 72 -2.35 2.08 5.90
CA THR A 72 -2.89 0.73 6.00
C THR A 72 -2.66 -0.05 4.70
N ALA A 73 -2.88 0.59 3.56
CA ALA A 73 -2.62 -0.04 2.27
C ALA A 73 -1.15 -0.41 2.13
N ARG A 74 -0.23 0.48 2.53
CA ARG A 74 1.20 0.17 2.51
C ARG A 74 1.52 -1.02 3.41
N LEU A 75 0.95 -1.06 4.60
CA LEU A 75 1.14 -2.17 5.52
C LEU A 75 0.67 -3.49 4.90
N GLU A 76 -0.49 -3.48 4.28
CA GLU A 76 -1.06 -4.66 3.64
C GLU A 76 -0.24 -5.10 2.43
N LEU A 77 0.30 -4.14 1.67
CA LEU A 77 1.20 -4.45 0.57
C LEU A 77 2.49 -5.09 1.07
N ALA A 78 2.99 -4.65 2.21
CA ALA A 78 4.17 -5.26 2.82
C ALA A 78 3.87 -6.69 3.26
N SER A 79 2.71 -6.92 3.84
CA SER A 79 2.27 -8.27 4.23
C SER A 79 2.12 -9.19 3.02
N ALA A 80 1.70 -8.64 1.89
CA ALA A 80 1.54 -9.40 0.64
C ALA A 80 2.86 -9.54 -0.13
N ARG A 81 3.96 -9.01 0.39
CA ARG A 81 5.28 -9.05 -0.24
C ARG A 81 5.33 -8.33 -1.59
N LEU A 82 4.62 -7.23 -1.67
CA LEU A 82 4.67 -6.33 -2.83
C LEU A 82 5.41 -5.03 -2.50
N VAL A 83 5.60 -4.76 -1.21
CA VAL A 83 6.42 -3.68 -0.68
C VAL A 83 7.35 -4.30 0.34
N PHE A 84 8.60 -3.90 0.35
CA PHE A 84 9.64 -4.53 1.17
C PHE A 84 10.33 -3.51 2.05
N PHE A 85 10.68 -3.94 3.25
CA PHE A 85 11.50 -3.14 4.16
C PHE A 85 12.90 -2.94 3.55
N ALA A 86 13.42 -1.73 3.60
CA ALA A 86 14.71 -1.40 2.98
C ALA A 86 15.64 -0.59 3.89
N GLY A 87 15.39 -0.60 5.20
CA GLY A 87 16.27 0.06 6.15
C GLY A 87 15.58 1.22 6.86
N TYR A 88 16.37 2.07 7.46
CA TYR A 88 15.90 3.22 8.23
C TYR A 88 16.54 4.49 7.71
N THR A 89 15.84 5.60 7.89
CA THR A 89 16.41 6.91 7.56
C THR A 89 17.55 7.21 8.52
N THR A 90 18.50 8.04 8.07
CA THR A 90 19.62 8.49 8.87
C THR A 90 19.63 10.01 8.90
N GLY A 91 20.31 10.57 9.89
CA GLY A 91 20.48 12.01 9.97
C GLY A 91 19.24 12.78 10.42
N THR A 92 18.22 12.07 10.92
CA THR A 92 17.01 12.71 11.42
C THR A 92 16.86 12.42 12.91
N ALA A 93 16.11 13.28 13.60
CA ALA A 93 15.85 13.12 15.02
C ALA A 93 15.03 11.86 15.30
N ARG A 94 14.16 11.48 14.39
CA ARG A 94 13.31 10.30 14.51
C ARG A 94 13.56 9.39 13.32
N ARG A 95 13.95 8.16 13.60
CA ARG A 95 14.19 7.15 12.59
C ARG A 95 12.87 6.66 12.01
N GLU A 96 12.81 6.55 10.69
CA GLU A 96 11.63 6.03 9.99
C GLU A 96 12.04 4.85 9.13
N ARG A 97 11.12 3.93 8.95
CA ARG A 97 11.35 2.79 8.04
C ARG A 97 11.32 3.27 6.60
N ILE A 98 12.24 2.74 5.83
CA ILE A 98 12.30 2.97 4.39
C ILE A 98 11.71 1.74 3.70
N TRP A 99 10.92 1.97 2.68
CA TRP A 99 10.25 0.93 1.91
C TRP A 99 10.71 0.97 0.46
N THR A 100 10.59 -0.16 -0.23
CA THR A 100 10.94 -0.27 -1.63
C THR A 100 9.96 -1.22 -2.33
N LEU A 101 9.78 -1.04 -3.62
CA LEU A 101 9.00 -1.96 -4.46
C LEU A 101 9.88 -3.03 -5.09
N ASP A 102 11.19 -2.89 -4.99
CA ASP A 102 12.16 -3.81 -5.63
C ASP A 102 12.64 -4.83 -4.60
N PRO A 103 12.30 -6.13 -4.77
CA PRO A 103 12.75 -7.14 -3.82
C PRO A 103 14.27 -7.26 -3.72
N ALA A 104 15.01 -6.84 -4.76
CA ALA A 104 16.47 -6.85 -4.73
C ALA A 104 17.03 -5.82 -3.74
N LEU A 105 16.25 -4.79 -3.39
CA LEU A 105 16.67 -3.75 -2.44
C LEU A 105 16.17 -4.02 -1.03
N ALA A 106 15.46 -5.12 -0.82
CA ALA A 106 14.90 -5.47 0.49
C ALA A 106 16.02 -5.79 1.48
N LYS A 107 15.78 -5.43 2.72
CA LYS A 107 16.68 -5.73 3.84
C LYS A 107 15.91 -6.42 4.94
N GLU A 108 16.62 -7.12 5.80
CA GLU A 108 16.01 -7.71 6.98
C GLU A 108 15.86 -6.66 8.06
N GLU A 109 14.72 -6.65 8.69
CA GLU A 109 14.48 -5.79 9.82
C GLU A 109 14.94 -6.47 11.11
#